data_98642a97ec5f77a0dbc7ff5fc8a5c76f
#
_entry.id   98642a97ec5f77a0dbc7ff5fc8a5c76f
#
_cell.length_a   1.000
_cell.length_b   1.000
_cell.length_c   1.000
_cell.angle_alpha   90.00
_cell.angle_beta   90.00
_cell.angle_gamma   90.00
#
_symmetry.space_group_name_H-M   'P 1'
#
loop_
_entity.id
_entity.type
_entity.pdbx_description
1 polymer ?
#
loop_
_entity_poly.entity_id
_entity_poly.type
_entity_poly.pdbx_seq_one_letter_code
_entity_poly.pdbx_strand_id
1 'polypeptide(L)'
;VPKWIKFIIAVLLLPVCVGAAMALWKVLCAGGADTTWIPLLGGAACWIVIFLLLPKPMWIYVFGHELTHALWTWLFGGEVKNMKVSAKGGHVVISKTNFVIALAPYFFPLYVTLVVGAFSLGNLLWDWRGYLVWFHLCLGAAYAFHLTLTFHVLQTRQSDITSQGYLFSAVVIFLGNVSVLLFGLPLLTARNGVLDSLGWWFESTGQIFHWLQRLA
;
A
#
# COMPACT_ATOMS: atom_id res chain seq x y z
N VAL A 1 -3.20 -3.88 -23.15
CA VAL A 1 -4.06 -5.06 -22.93
C VAL A 1 -5.52 -4.60 -22.88
N PRO A 2 -6.44 -5.21 -23.65
CA PRO A 2 -7.88 -4.90 -23.64
C PRO A 2 -8.52 -5.09 -22.27
N LYS A 3 -9.56 -4.29 -21.94
CA LYS A 3 -10.21 -4.33 -20.63
C LYS A 3 -10.88 -5.68 -20.31
N TRP A 4 -11.39 -6.41 -21.32
CA TRP A 4 -11.98 -7.72 -21.10
C TRP A 4 -10.94 -8.77 -20.68
N ILE A 5 -9.70 -8.72 -21.22
CA ILE A 5 -8.61 -9.61 -20.77
C ILE A 5 -8.25 -9.28 -19.31
N LYS A 6 -8.15 -7.98 -18.95
CA LYS A 6 -7.91 -7.56 -17.57
C LYS A 6 -9.01 -8.04 -16.63
N PHE A 7 -10.27 -8.03 -17.09
CA PHE A 7 -11.39 -8.56 -16.31
C PHE A 7 -11.21 -10.06 -16.02
N ILE A 8 -10.86 -10.85 -17.05
CA ILE A 8 -10.61 -12.30 -16.87
C ILE A 8 -9.44 -12.52 -15.90
N ILE A 9 -8.34 -11.80 -16.07
CA ILE A 9 -7.18 -11.89 -15.17
C ILE A 9 -7.61 -11.56 -13.73
N ALA A 10 -8.41 -10.51 -13.53
CA ALA A 10 -8.89 -10.13 -12.22
C ALA A 10 -9.73 -11.23 -11.56
N VAL A 11 -10.63 -11.88 -12.32
CA VAL A 11 -11.43 -13.01 -11.81
C VAL A 11 -10.53 -14.17 -11.41
N LEU A 12 -9.53 -14.52 -12.23
CA LEU A 12 -8.57 -15.59 -11.92
C LEU A 12 -7.68 -15.27 -10.71
N LEU A 13 -7.48 -14.00 -10.38
CA LEU A 13 -6.71 -13.56 -9.22
C LEU A 13 -7.53 -13.51 -7.91
N LEU A 14 -8.86 -13.65 -7.94
CA LEU A 14 -9.68 -13.62 -6.72
C LEU A 14 -9.27 -14.68 -5.69
N PRO A 15 -9.00 -15.95 -6.05
CA PRO A 15 -8.48 -16.94 -5.09
C PRO A 15 -7.16 -16.51 -4.45
N VAL A 16 -6.29 -15.86 -5.22
CA VAL A 16 -5.01 -15.31 -4.73
C VAL A 16 -5.24 -14.18 -3.72
N CYS A 17 -6.26 -13.32 -3.95
CA CYS A 17 -6.67 -12.29 -2.99
C CYS A 17 -7.15 -12.89 -1.68
N VAL A 18 -7.95 -13.95 -1.73
CA VAL A 18 -8.41 -14.66 -0.52
C VAL A 18 -7.24 -15.27 0.23
N GLY A 19 -6.33 -15.96 -0.47
CA GLY A 19 -5.11 -16.50 0.11
C GLY A 19 -4.21 -15.43 0.76
N ALA A 20 -4.09 -14.26 0.12
CA ALA A 20 -3.36 -13.12 0.67
C ALA A 20 -3.99 -12.58 1.97
N ALA A 21 -5.32 -12.45 2.01
CA ALA A 21 -6.05 -12.04 3.21
C ALA A 21 -5.87 -13.04 4.37
N MET A 22 -5.91 -14.35 4.08
CA MET A 22 -5.68 -15.40 5.08
C MET A 22 -4.24 -15.37 5.60
N ALA A 23 -3.25 -15.16 4.73
CA ALA A 23 -1.86 -14.99 5.12
C ALA A 23 -1.66 -13.75 6.00
N LEU A 24 -2.26 -12.62 5.63
CA LEU A 24 -2.21 -11.41 6.45
C LEU A 24 -2.82 -11.64 7.83
N TRP A 25 -3.93 -12.36 7.92
CA TRP A 25 -4.50 -12.75 9.20
C TRP A 25 -3.53 -13.56 10.07
N LYS A 26 -2.85 -14.57 9.47
CA LYS A 26 -1.81 -15.35 10.18
C LYS A 26 -0.68 -14.45 10.69
N VAL A 27 -0.21 -13.49 9.86
CA VAL A 27 0.84 -12.52 10.26
C VAL A 27 0.38 -11.66 11.43
N LEU A 28 -0.85 -11.14 11.39
CA LEU A 28 -1.42 -10.33 12.47
C LEU A 28 -1.55 -11.12 13.78
N CYS A 29 -1.99 -12.37 13.71
CA CYS A 29 -2.09 -13.26 14.88
C CYS A 29 -0.70 -13.63 15.45
N ALA A 30 0.32 -13.74 14.63
CA ALA A 30 1.69 -14.04 15.05
C ALA A 30 2.41 -12.81 15.64
N GLY A 31 1.99 -11.61 15.28
CA GLY A 31 2.59 -10.36 15.72
C GLY A 31 2.16 -9.98 17.13
N GLY A 32 3.04 -10.11 18.12
CA GLY A 32 2.71 -9.96 19.53
C GLY A 32 3.62 -9.01 20.33
N ALA A 33 4.11 -7.91 19.77
CA ALA A 33 4.96 -6.97 20.52
C ALA A 33 4.18 -5.69 20.83
N ASP A 34 3.69 -5.51 22.05
CA ASP A 34 2.99 -4.31 22.52
C ASP A 34 3.81 -3.03 22.28
N THR A 35 5.13 -3.13 22.42
CA THR A 35 6.08 -2.03 22.15
C THR A 35 6.06 -1.53 20.71
N THR A 36 5.62 -2.35 19.75
CA THR A 36 5.44 -1.98 18.34
C THR A 36 4.00 -1.56 18.07
N TRP A 37 3.02 -2.38 18.49
CA TRP A 37 1.61 -2.18 18.15
C TRP A 37 0.99 -0.97 18.83
N ILE A 38 1.28 -0.73 20.12
CA ILE A 38 0.69 0.39 20.85
C ILE A 38 1.03 1.74 20.19
N PRO A 39 2.31 2.09 19.94
CA PRO A 39 2.59 3.37 19.29
C PRO A 39 2.15 3.42 17.83
N LEU A 40 2.20 2.32 17.09
CA LEU A 40 1.71 2.26 15.71
C LEU A 40 0.20 2.54 15.63
N LEU A 41 -0.60 1.87 16.45
CA LEU A 41 -2.04 2.11 16.51
C LEU A 41 -2.35 3.48 17.10
N GLY A 42 -1.56 3.96 18.05
CA GLY A 42 -1.66 5.32 18.58
C GLY A 42 -1.47 6.38 17.50
N GLY A 43 -0.45 6.23 16.65
CA GLY A 43 -0.22 7.12 15.52
C GLY A 43 -1.34 7.08 14.48
N ALA A 44 -1.83 5.89 14.17
CA ALA A 44 -2.98 5.72 13.29
C ALA A 44 -4.23 6.39 13.86
N ALA A 45 -4.52 6.20 15.15
CA ALA A 45 -5.66 6.83 15.85
C ALA A 45 -5.54 8.36 15.85
N CYS A 46 -4.35 8.91 16.15
CA CYS A 46 -4.12 10.36 16.08
C CYS A 46 -4.42 10.91 14.68
N TRP A 47 -3.94 10.23 13.62
CA TRP A 47 -4.25 10.65 12.27
C TRP A 47 -5.76 10.56 11.95
N ILE A 48 -6.43 9.48 12.36
CA ILE A 48 -7.88 9.33 12.12
C ILE A 48 -8.66 10.47 12.79
N VAL A 49 -8.30 10.88 13.99
CA VAL A 49 -8.91 12.04 14.67
C VAL A 49 -8.68 13.32 13.85
N ILE A 50 -7.45 13.56 13.39
CA ILE A 50 -7.12 14.70 12.51
C ILE A 50 -7.97 14.65 11.23
N PHE A 51 -8.05 13.49 10.58
CA PHE A 51 -8.81 13.29 9.34
C PHE A 51 -10.32 13.57 9.50
N LEU A 52 -10.89 13.23 10.66
CA LEU A 52 -12.32 13.43 10.95
C LEU A 52 -12.64 14.87 11.35
N LEU A 53 -11.77 15.54 12.10
CA LEU A 53 -12.05 16.83 12.72
C LEU A 53 -11.49 18.01 11.95
N LEU A 54 -10.45 17.82 11.13
CA LEU A 54 -9.75 18.92 10.45
C LEU A 54 -9.94 18.87 8.92
N PRO A 55 -9.74 20.01 8.21
CA PRO A 55 -9.70 20.02 6.75
C PRO A 55 -8.62 19.04 6.24
N LYS A 56 -8.99 18.23 5.25
CA LYS A 56 -8.08 17.24 4.67
C LYS A 56 -6.90 17.91 3.95
N PRO A 57 -5.64 17.51 4.21
CA PRO A 57 -4.47 18.10 3.57
C PRO A 57 -4.30 17.57 2.14
N MET A 58 -5.28 17.87 1.28
CA MET A 58 -5.36 17.33 -0.09
C MET A 58 -4.13 17.66 -0.93
N TRP A 59 -3.50 18.83 -0.73
CA TRP A 59 -2.28 19.17 -1.48
C TRP A 59 -1.15 18.19 -1.20
N ILE A 60 -0.94 17.79 0.08
CA ILE A 60 0.09 16.81 0.46
C ILE A 60 -0.22 15.46 -0.16
N TYR A 61 -1.49 15.03 -0.09
CA TYR A 61 -1.91 13.77 -0.69
C TYR A 61 -1.70 13.76 -2.22
N VAL A 62 -2.18 14.80 -2.92
CA VAL A 62 -2.04 14.90 -4.38
C VAL A 62 -0.57 14.95 -4.78
N PHE A 63 0.28 15.69 -4.04
CA PHE A 63 1.72 15.70 -4.29
C PHE A 63 2.32 14.29 -4.21
N GLY A 64 2.03 13.54 -3.14
CA GLY A 64 2.50 12.16 -2.98
C GLY A 64 1.97 11.22 -4.06
N HIS A 65 0.72 11.42 -4.50
CA HIS A 65 0.09 10.66 -5.58
C HIS A 65 0.84 10.86 -6.91
N GLU A 66 1.01 12.11 -7.35
CA GLU A 66 1.72 12.42 -8.61
C GLU A 66 3.20 12.04 -8.54
N LEU A 67 3.84 12.24 -7.38
CA LEU A 67 5.22 11.83 -7.18
C LEU A 67 5.37 10.30 -7.25
N THR A 68 4.38 9.54 -6.79
CA THR A 68 4.39 8.08 -6.92
C THR A 68 4.33 7.67 -8.40
N HIS A 69 3.47 8.28 -9.21
CA HIS A 69 3.48 8.07 -10.66
C HIS A 69 4.86 8.36 -11.28
N ALA A 70 5.48 9.47 -10.89
CA ALA A 70 6.81 9.86 -11.37
C ALA A 70 7.89 8.82 -10.98
N LEU A 71 7.95 8.43 -9.71
CA LEU A 71 8.91 7.44 -9.21
C LEU A 71 8.78 6.10 -9.91
N TRP A 72 7.56 5.58 -10.04
CA TRP A 72 7.32 4.32 -10.74
C TRP A 72 7.61 4.43 -12.24
N THR A 73 7.38 5.59 -12.86
CA THR A 73 7.79 5.82 -14.25
C THR A 73 9.29 5.70 -14.42
N TRP A 74 10.09 6.30 -13.54
CA TRP A 74 11.56 6.17 -13.56
C TRP A 74 12.01 4.73 -13.31
N LEU A 75 11.41 4.03 -12.37
CA LEU A 75 11.70 2.61 -12.11
C LEU A 75 11.45 1.72 -13.33
N PHE A 76 10.47 2.06 -14.17
CA PHE A 76 10.20 1.38 -15.44
C PHE A 76 10.99 1.94 -16.63
N GLY A 77 12.00 2.79 -16.40
CA GLY A 77 12.86 3.39 -17.43
C GLY A 77 12.10 4.37 -18.33
N GLY A 78 11.13 5.07 -17.81
CA GLY A 78 10.45 6.19 -18.46
C GLY A 78 10.98 7.54 -17.99
N GLU A 79 10.43 8.60 -18.59
CA GLU A 79 10.79 10.00 -18.31
C GLU A 79 9.57 10.75 -17.80
N VAL A 80 9.78 11.65 -16.85
CA VAL A 80 8.79 12.61 -16.36
C VAL A 80 9.01 13.93 -17.06
N LYS A 81 8.05 14.38 -17.84
CA LYS A 81 8.13 15.62 -18.64
C LYS A 81 7.61 16.84 -17.89
N ASN A 82 6.56 16.69 -17.10
CA ASN A 82 5.95 17.77 -16.34
C ASN A 82 5.14 17.19 -15.18
N MET A 83 5.06 17.93 -14.07
CA MET A 83 4.21 17.61 -12.92
C MET A 83 3.55 18.88 -12.40
N LYS A 84 2.24 18.85 -12.24
CA LYS A 84 1.45 19.94 -11.63
C LYS A 84 0.65 19.39 -10.48
N VAL A 85 0.66 20.11 -9.36
CA VAL A 85 -0.02 19.72 -8.12
C VAL A 85 -0.79 20.90 -7.55
N SER A 86 -2.03 20.65 -7.14
CA SER A 86 -2.87 21.60 -6.41
C SER A 86 -3.76 20.84 -5.41
N ALA A 87 -4.38 21.56 -4.49
CA ALA A 87 -5.35 20.98 -3.55
C ALA A 87 -6.62 20.43 -4.26
N LYS A 88 -6.88 20.85 -5.50
CA LYS A 88 -8.04 20.41 -6.30
C LYS A 88 -7.74 19.23 -7.21
N GLY A 89 -6.47 18.81 -7.31
CA GLY A 89 -6.00 17.71 -8.14
C GLY A 89 -4.63 18.02 -8.74
N GLY A 90 -4.02 17.02 -9.36
CA GLY A 90 -2.73 17.11 -10.03
C GLY A 90 -2.72 16.30 -11.31
N HIS A 91 -1.61 16.38 -12.02
CA HIS A 91 -1.29 15.47 -13.09
C HIS A 91 0.21 15.43 -13.33
N VAL A 92 0.69 14.26 -13.73
CA VAL A 92 2.06 14.07 -14.18
C VAL A 92 2.05 13.64 -15.65
N VAL A 93 2.90 14.28 -16.47
CA VAL A 93 3.09 13.92 -17.87
C VAL A 93 4.30 13.02 -17.98
N ILE A 94 4.07 11.76 -18.36
CA ILE A 94 5.06 10.69 -18.38
C ILE A 94 5.21 10.10 -19.78
N SER A 95 6.40 9.59 -20.12
CA SER A 95 6.69 9.00 -21.43
C SER A 95 6.23 7.55 -21.56
N LYS A 96 6.05 6.84 -20.44
CA LYS A 96 5.60 5.44 -20.36
C LYS A 96 4.51 5.29 -19.31
N THR A 97 3.53 4.44 -19.60
CA THR A 97 2.53 4.02 -18.64
C THR A 97 2.26 2.53 -18.74
N ASN A 98 1.98 1.90 -17.62
CA ASN A 98 1.47 0.55 -17.50
C ASN A 98 0.50 0.49 -16.31
N PHE A 99 -0.10 -0.67 -16.04
CA PHE A 99 -1.06 -0.79 -14.95
C PHE A 99 -0.42 -0.59 -13.57
N VAL A 100 0.86 -0.93 -13.39
CA VAL A 100 1.57 -0.72 -12.11
C VAL A 100 1.78 0.77 -11.90
N ILE A 101 2.32 1.50 -12.88
CA ILE A 101 2.50 2.96 -12.80
C ILE A 101 1.17 3.65 -12.51
N ALA A 102 0.10 3.26 -13.22
CA ALA A 102 -1.22 3.86 -13.06
C ALA A 102 -1.85 3.59 -11.69
N LEU A 103 -1.62 2.43 -11.10
CA LEU A 103 -2.27 2.01 -9.85
C LEU A 103 -1.36 2.14 -8.61
N ALA A 104 -0.06 2.39 -8.79
CA ALA A 104 0.90 2.51 -7.69
C ALA A 104 0.48 3.50 -6.59
N PRO A 105 -0.05 4.70 -6.89
CA PRO A 105 -0.44 5.65 -5.84
C PRO A 105 -1.50 5.11 -4.87
N TYR A 106 -2.26 4.09 -5.27
CA TYR A 106 -3.34 3.52 -4.46
C TYR A 106 -2.90 2.37 -3.55
N PHE A 107 -1.71 1.80 -3.79
CA PHE A 107 -1.17 0.71 -2.96
C PHE A 107 0.25 0.96 -2.43
N PHE A 108 1.02 1.87 -3.03
CA PHE A 108 2.36 2.19 -2.57
C PHE A 108 2.32 3.36 -1.57
N PRO A 109 2.55 3.12 -0.28
CA PRO A 109 2.42 4.15 0.75
C PRO A 109 3.69 5.02 0.81
N LEU A 110 3.81 6.00 -0.10
CA LEU A 110 5.00 6.85 -0.24
C LEU A 110 5.47 7.45 1.09
N TYR A 111 4.57 8.01 1.88
CA TYR A 111 4.93 8.65 3.15
C TYR A 111 5.43 7.66 4.20
N VAL A 112 4.94 6.41 4.19
CA VAL A 112 5.49 5.31 4.99
C VAL A 112 6.93 5.02 4.57
N THR A 113 7.18 4.93 3.27
CA THR A 113 8.52 4.72 2.72
C THR A 113 9.48 5.83 3.13
N LEU A 114 9.02 7.10 3.12
CA LEU A 114 9.80 8.24 3.59
C LEU A 114 10.11 8.16 5.09
N VAL A 115 9.14 7.77 5.93
CA VAL A 115 9.35 7.57 7.38
C VAL A 115 10.37 6.46 7.63
N VAL A 116 10.25 5.32 6.94
CA VAL A 116 11.20 4.20 7.04
C VAL A 116 12.59 4.64 6.58
N GLY A 117 12.69 5.33 5.44
CA GLY A 117 13.96 5.82 4.91
C GLY A 117 14.64 6.83 5.84
N ALA A 118 13.89 7.80 6.36
CA ALA A 118 14.40 8.80 7.29
C ALA A 118 14.90 8.16 8.59
N PHE A 119 14.12 7.24 9.18
CA PHE A 119 14.53 6.54 10.40
C PHE A 119 15.74 5.64 10.15
N SER A 120 15.78 4.90 9.05
CA SER A 120 16.92 4.04 8.70
C SER A 120 18.20 4.85 8.52
N LEU A 121 18.12 5.99 7.83
CA LEU A 121 19.25 6.91 7.65
C LEU A 121 19.67 7.54 8.99
N GLY A 122 18.72 7.99 9.79
CA GLY A 122 18.98 8.54 11.11
C GLY A 122 19.61 7.52 12.06
N ASN A 123 19.17 6.26 11.99
CA ASN A 123 19.77 5.18 12.75
C ASN A 123 21.21 4.86 12.30
N LEU A 124 21.47 4.93 10.98
CA LEU A 124 22.81 4.71 10.43
C LEU A 124 23.80 5.82 10.84
N LEU A 125 23.35 7.08 10.84
CA LEU A 125 24.23 8.25 11.06
C LEU A 125 24.31 8.68 12.53
N TRP A 126 23.25 8.51 13.33
CA TRP A 126 23.12 9.08 14.68
C TRP A 126 22.55 8.12 15.73
N ASP A 127 22.44 6.81 15.44
CA ASP A 127 21.91 5.79 16.36
C ASP A 127 20.51 6.15 16.94
N TRP A 128 19.52 6.27 16.09
CA TRP A 128 18.15 6.62 16.47
C TRP A 128 17.36 5.47 17.14
N ARG A 129 18.02 4.41 17.60
CA ARG A 129 17.34 3.28 18.28
C ARG A 129 16.53 3.70 19.49
N GLY A 130 16.94 4.74 20.19
CA GLY A 130 16.18 5.31 21.31
C GLY A 130 14.84 5.96 20.92
N TYR A 131 14.61 6.21 19.63
CA TYR A 131 13.41 6.86 19.11
C TYR A 131 12.41 5.89 18.43
N LEU A 132 12.53 4.57 18.66
CA LEU A 132 11.68 3.55 18.06
C LEU A 132 10.17 3.78 18.30
N VAL A 133 9.80 4.28 19.49
CA VAL A 133 8.38 4.61 19.80
C VAL A 133 7.86 5.69 18.85
N TRP A 134 8.64 6.74 18.62
CA TRP A 134 8.28 7.82 17.68
C TRP A 134 8.24 7.35 16.24
N PHE A 135 9.18 6.47 15.85
CA PHE A 135 9.18 5.83 14.55
C PHE A 135 7.87 5.05 14.31
N HIS A 136 7.48 4.17 15.24
CA HIS A 136 6.24 3.40 15.10
C HIS A 136 5.00 4.30 15.08
N LEU A 137 4.98 5.36 15.90
CA LEU A 137 3.89 6.35 15.91
C LEU A 137 3.78 7.08 14.56
N CYS A 138 4.89 7.59 14.03
CA CYS A 138 4.92 8.24 12.71
C CYS A 138 4.54 7.26 11.59
N LEU A 139 4.99 6.01 11.67
CA LEU A 139 4.68 4.96 10.71
C LEU A 139 3.18 4.68 10.67
N GLY A 140 2.55 4.53 11.83
CA GLY A 140 1.10 4.32 11.95
C GLY A 140 0.30 5.49 11.40
N ALA A 141 0.70 6.73 11.74
CA ALA A 141 0.06 7.94 11.22
C ALA A 141 0.21 8.04 9.69
N ALA A 142 1.39 7.79 9.13
CA ALA A 142 1.65 7.82 7.69
C ALA A 142 0.87 6.74 6.93
N TYR A 143 0.73 5.53 7.51
CA TYR A 143 -0.05 4.47 6.88
C TYR A 143 -1.55 4.77 6.93
N ALA A 144 -2.06 5.25 8.05
CA ALA A 144 -3.46 5.70 8.17
C ALA A 144 -3.77 6.88 7.23
N PHE A 145 -2.82 7.84 7.07
CA PHE A 145 -2.90 8.91 6.08
C PHE A 145 -3.09 8.33 4.67
N HIS A 146 -2.22 7.40 4.27
CA HIS A 146 -2.30 6.76 2.96
C HIS A 146 -3.66 6.09 2.73
N LEU A 147 -4.12 5.25 3.66
CA LEU A 147 -5.37 4.52 3.51
C LEU A 147 -6.59 5.43 3.47
N THR A 148 -6.70 6.36 4.43
CA THR A 148 -7.89 7.22 4.56
C THR A 148 -8.05 8.18 3.39
N LEU A 149 -6.97 8.80 2.93
CA LEU A 149 -7.03 9.72 1.80
C LEU A 149 -7.15 9.00 0.46
N THR A 150 -6.52 7.83 0.30
CA THR A 150 -6.76 6.95 -0.86
C THR A 150 -8.22 6.55 -0.93
N PHE A 151 -8.81 6.08 0.17
CA PHE A 151 -10.23 5.76 0.20
C PHE A 151 -11.11 6.97 -0.10
N HIS A 152 -10.79 8.14 0.46
CA HIS A 152 -11.52 9.39 0.20
C HIS A 152 -11.51 9.76 -1.30
N VAL A 153 -10.36 9.66 -1.96
CA VAL A 153 -10.22 9.98 -3.39
C VAL A 153 -10.90 8.93 -4.27
N LEU A 154 -10.87 7.65 -3.88
CA LEU A 154 -11.58 6.59 -4.60
C LEU A 154 -13.12 6.72 -4.59
N GLN A 155 -13.68 7.57 -3.73
CA GLN A 155 -15.11 7.92 -3.77
C GLN A 155 -15.48 8.77 -5.01
N THR A 156 -14.49 9.36 -5.67
CA THR A 156 -14.65 10.10 -6.91
C THR A 156 -14.11 9.32 -8.10
N ARG A 157 -14.55 9.67 -9.31
CA ARG A 157 -14.11 8.99 -10.52
C ARG A 157 -12.65 9.31 -10.82
N GLN A 158 -11.78 8.28 -10.79
CA GLN A 158 -10.36 8.38 -11.10
C GLN A 158 -10.06 7.81 -12.49
N SER A 159 -9.30 8.58 -13.31
CA SER A 159 -8.89 8.16 -14.65
C SER A 159 -8.01 6.92 -14.63
N ASP A 160 -7.13 6.80 -13.65
CA ASP A 160 -6.24 5.65 -13.46
C ASP A 160 -7.00 4.34 -13.30
N ILE A 161 -8.07 4.38 -12.48
CA ILE A 161 -8.95 3.24 -12.25
C ILE A 161 -9.76 2.90 -13.50
N THR A 162 -10.42 3.92 -14.10
CA THR A 162 -11.32 3.69 -15.25
C THR A 162 -10.58 3.24 -16.50
N SER A 163 -9.31 3.67 -16.67
CA SER A 163 -8.46 3.24 -17.79
C SER A 163 -8.06 1.77 -17.70
N GLN A 164 -7.88 1.25 -16.49
CA GLN A 164 -7.49 -0.14 -16.25
C GLN A 164 -8.70 -1.09 -16.12
N GLY A 165 -9.89 -0.59 -15.76
CA GLY A 165 -11.09 -1.34 -15.44
C GLY A 165 -11.25 -1.55 -13.93
N TYR A 166 -12.48 -1.39 -13.43
CA TYR A 166 -12.74 -1.34 -11.98
C TYR A 166 -12.33 -2.60 -11.23
N LEU A 167 -12.75 -3.79 -11.70
CA LEU A 167 -12.42 -5.05 -11.02
C LEU A 167 -10.91 -5.32 -11.01
N PHE A 168 -10.25 -5.11 -12.16
CA PHE A 168 -8.80 -5.30 -12.27
C PHE A 168 -8.05 -4.34 -11.34
N SER A 169 -8.44 -3.06 -11.31
CA SER A 169 -7.84 -2.08 -10.42
C SER A 169 -8.04 -2.45 -8.96
N ALA A 170 -9.26 -2.87 -8.57
CA ALA A 170 -9.54 -3.28 -7.20
C ALA A 170 -8.67 -4.46 -6.76
N VAL A 171 -8.54 -5.49 -7.60
CA VAL A 171 -7.68 -6.66 -7.34
C VAL A 171 -6.21 -6.26 -7.21
N VAL A 172 -5.69 -5.44 -8.13
CA VAL A 172 -4.28 -5.00 -8.09
C VAL A 172 -4.02 -4.14 -6.86
N ILE A 173 -4.90 -3.18 -6.55
CA ILE A 173 -4.77 -2.31 -5.38
C ILE A 173 -4.84 -3.14 -4.09
N PHE A 174 -5.76 -4.08 -4.00
CA PHE A 174 -5.87 -4.98 -2.84
C PHE A 174 -4.60 -5.80 -2.64
N LEU A 175 -4.16 -6.52 -3.69
CA LEU A 175 -2.94 -7.33 -3.63
C LEU A 175 -1.70 -6.49 -3.32
N GLY A 176 -1.60 -5.28 -3.89
CA GLY A 176 -0.51 -4.36 -3.62
C GLY A 176 -0.46 -3.93 -2.14
N ASN A 177 -1.60 -3.50 -1.58
CA ASN A 177 -1.68 -3.12 -0.16
C ASN A 177 -1.40 -4.29 0.78
N VAL A 178 -1.98 -5.48 0.51
CA VAL A 178 -1.71 -6.67 1.32
C VAL A 178 -0.25 -7.09 1.22
N SER A 179 0.37 -7.01 0.03
CA SER A 179 1.80 -7.29 -0.14
C SER A 179 2.66 -6.36 0.72
N VAL A 180 2.37 -5.04 0.72
CA VAL A 180 3.08 -4.08 1.58
C VAL A 180 3.02 -4.50 3.06
N LEU A 181 1.87 -4.99 3.52
CA LEU A 181 1.71 -5.46 4.91
C LEU A 181 2.41 -6.80 5.15
N LEU A 182 2.35 -7.76 4.21
CA LEU A 182 3.02 -9.07 4.31
C LEU A 182 4.55 -8.96 4.32
N PHE A 183 5.11 -7.90 3.72
CA PHE A 183 6.53 -7.57 3.81
C PHE A 183 6.85 -6.72 5.04
N GLY A 184 6.06 -5.67 5.30
CA GLY A 184 6.35 -4.66 6.32
C GLY A 184 6.15 -5.15 7.75
N LEU A 185 5.05 -5.86 8.05
CA LEU A 185 4.75 -6.29 9.41
C LEU A 185 5.79 -7.27 9.98
N PRO A 186 6.26 -8.30 9.24
CA PRO A 186 7.33 -9.16 9.72
C PRO A 186 8.63 -8.41 10.05
N LEU A 187 8.99 -7.44 9.21
CA LEU A 187 10.18 -6.60 9.45
C LEU A 187 10.04 -5.72 10.68
N LEU A 188 8.82 -5.23 10.97
CA LEU A 188 8.56 -4.39 12.14
C LEU A 188 8.48 -5.18 13.45
N THR A 189 7.84 -6.35 13.43
CA THR A 189 7.58 -7.12 14.64
C THR A 189 8.68 -8.12 14.97
N ALA A 190 9.51 -8.48 13.98
CA ALA A 190 10.58 -9.50 14.08
C ALA A 190 10.11 -10.86 14.67
N ARG A 191 8.80 -11.16 14.58
CA ARG A 191 8.20 -12.39 15.13
C ARG A 191 8.19 -13.54 14.15
N ASN A 192 8.04 -13.23 12.88
CA ASN A 192 8.09 -14.17 11.77
C ASN A 192 8.91 -13.54 10.63
N GLY A 193 9.50 -14.38 9.78
CA GLY A 193 10.23 -13.91 8.62
C GLY A 193 9.30 -13.47 7.49
N VAL A 194 9.81 -12.65 6.59
CA VAL A 194 9.12 -12.30 5.33
C VAL A 194 8.82 -13.57 4.51
N LEU A 195 9.76 -14.53 4.51
CA LEU A 195 9.59 -15.80 3.80
C LEU A 195 8.45 -16.63 4.38
N ASP A 196 8.25 -16.62 5.70
CA ASP A 196 7.13 -17.31 6.35
C ASP A 196 5.79 -16.71 5.89
N SER A 197 5.71 -15.39 5.82
CA SER A 197 4.51 -14.68 5.34
C SER A 197 4.18 -15.03 3.89
N LEU A 198 5.18 -15.10 3.02
CA LEU A 198 5.02 -15.54 1.64
C LEU A 198 4.63 -17.03 1.56
N GLY A 199 5.26 -17.88 2.37
CA GLY A 199 4.90 -19.30 2.49
C GLY A 199 3.43 -19.48 2.87
N TRP A 200 2.95 -18.73 3.87
CA TRP A 200 1.53 -18.74 4.27
C TRP A 200 0.61 -18.24 3.16
N TRP A 201 1.05 -17.26 2.35
CA TRP A 201 0.26 -16.82 1.20
C TRP A 201 0.11 -17.90 0.14
N PHE A 202 1.22 -18.58 -0.25
CA PHE A 202 1.18 -19.68 -1.21
C PHE A 202 0.35 -20.85 -0.69
N GLU A 203 0.56 -21.28 0.57
CA GLU A 203 -0.20 -22.32 1.22
C GLU A 203 -1.71 -22.03 1.24
N SER A 204 -2.09 -20.85 1.71
CA SER A 204 -3.49 -20.43 1.81
C SER A 204 -4.15 -20.35 0.42
N THR A 205 -3.42 -19.84 -0.58
CA THR A 205 -3.90 -19.82 -1.97
C THR A 205 -4.11 -21.24 -2.51
N GLY A 206 -3.19 -22.16 -2.25
CA GLY A 206 -3.32 -23.58 -2.60
C GLY A 206 -4.56 -24.23 -1.98
N GLN A 207 -4.84 -23.94 -0.70
CA GLN A 207 -6.05 -24.43 0.00
C GLN A 207 -7.34 -23.95 -0.69
N ILE A 208 -7.40 -22.70 -1.16
CA ILE A 208 -8.55 -22.19 -1.89
C ILE A 208 -8.74 -22.91 -3.23
N PHE A 209 -7.66 -23.15 -3.99
CA PHE A 209 -7.76 -23.89 -5.24
C PHE A 209 -8.22 -25.35 -5.02
N HIS A 210 -7.71 -26.04 -4.01
CA HIS A 210 -8.16 -27.38 -3.66
C HIS A 210 -9.64 -27.42 -3.23
N TRP A 211 -10.08 -26.40 -2.52
CA TRP A 211 -11.50 -26.28 -2.13
C TRP A 211 -12.38 -26.08 -3.37
N LEU A 212 -11.99 -25.19 -4.31
CA LEU A 212 -12.71 -24.95 -5.55
C LEU A 212 -12.81 -26.22 -6.42
N GLN A 213 -11.72 -27.00 -6.50
CA GLN A 213 -11.71 -28.28 -7.25
C GLN A 213 -12.69 -29.33 -6.69
N ARG A 214 -12.99 -29.28 -5.38
CA ARG A 214 -13.97 -30.21 -4.76
C ARG A 214 -15.42 -29.79 -5.02
N LEU A 215 -15.66 -28.57 -5.46
CA LEU A 215 -16.99 -28.03 -5.76
C LEU A 215 -17.37 -28.20 -7.25
N ALA A 216 -16.38 -28.41 -8.13
CA ALA A 216 -16.55 -28.62 -9.57
C ALA A 216 -16.67 -30.10 -9.90
#